data_538c820a70eda662bf7261ff0561124e
#
_entry.id   538c820a70eda662bf7261ff0561124e
#
_cell.length_a   1.000
_cell.length_b   1.000
_cell.length_c   1.000
_cell.angle_alpha   90.00
_cell.angle_beta   90.00
_cell.angle_gamma   90.00
#
_symmetry.space_group_name_H-M   'P 1'
#
loop_
_entity.id
_entity.type
_entity.pdbx_description
1 polymer ?
#
loop_
_entity_poly.entity_id
_entity_poly.type
_entity_poly.pdbx_seq_one_letter_code
_entity_poly.pdbx_strand_id
1 'polypeptide(L)'
;MEAKAKELGGGDTPPPTGKVFENTNNVNIPDAGTAVTSSVTVSGISGNAPATLQVGVDIKHTWRGDLVIDLVAPDGSTYRMKSSSSNDSADNVITTYTVNASTEVANGTWKLKVQDVARYDTGYIDSWKLTF
;
A
#
# COMPACT_ATOMS: atom_id res chain seq x y z
N MET A 1 22.12 -8.75 -17.79
CA MET A 1 21.82 -8.70 -18.30
C MET A 1 21.89 -8.90 -18.42
N GLU A 2 21.34 -8.63 -18.13
CA GLU A 2 20.97 -8.47 -18.40
C GLU A 2 20.84 -8.52 -18.42
N ALA A 3 20.97 -8.48 -17.65
CA ALA A 3 20.55 -8.52 -18.17
C ALA A 3 20.58 -8.48 -18.36
N LYS A 4 20.55 -8.18 -18.23
CA LYS A 4 20.32 -8.20 -18.84
C LYS A 4 19.99 -8.13 -19.02
N ALA A 5 19.91 -7.88 -18.39
CA ALA A 5 19.41 -7.89 -19.03
C ALA A 5 19.52 -7.89 -19.15
N LYS A 6 19.51 -7.77 -18.87
CA LYS A 6 19.37 -7.89 -19.43
C LYS A 6 19.38 -7.76 -19.64
N GLU A 7 19.50 -7.46 -19.30
CA GLU A 7 19.40 -7.44 -20.03
C GLU A 7 19.48 -7.37 -20.49
N LEU A 8 19.68 -7.09 -20.30
CA LEU A 8 19.59 -7.07 -21.12
C LEU A 8 19.65 -6.90 -21.62
N GLY A 9 19.72 -6.64 -21.76
CA GLY A 9 19.44 -6.50 -22.32
C GLY A 9 19.25 -6.19 -22.57
N GLY A 10 19.14 -5.99 -22.78
CA GLY A 10 18.57 -5.66 -22.91
C GLY A 10 18.12 -5.28 -23.05
N GLY A 11 18.51 -5.17 -23.05
CA GLY A 11 17.61 -4.50 -23.10
C GLY A 11 16.41 -4.13 -23.27
N ASP A 12 15.83 -4.45 -23.68
CA ASP A 12 14.56 -4.21 -23.67
C ASP A 12 14.03 -3.79 -22.36
N THR A 13 13.68 -2.60 -22.26
CA THR A 13 13.15 -2.14 -21.03
C THR A 13 11.70 -2.50 -20.97
N PRO A 14 11.32 -3.34 -20.08
CA PRO A 14 9.92 -3.60 -19.90
C PRO A 14 9.21 -2.31 -19.52
N PRO A 15 7.89 -2.25 -19.65
CA PRO A 15 7.11 -1.17 -19.07
C PRO A 15 7.56 -0.98 -17.64
N PRO A 16 7.35 0.17 -17.03
CA PRO A 16 7.86 0.46 -15.69
C PRO A 16 7.21 -0.40 -14.61
N THR A 17 7.07 -1.70 -14.90
CA THR A 17 6.68 -2.67 -13.91
C THR A 17 7.86 -2.88 -12.98
N GLY A 18 7.58 -2.96 -11.72
CA GLY A 18 8.63 -3.11 -10.71
C GLY A 18 9.18 -1.80 -10.20
N LYS A 19 8.69 -0.65 -10.66
CA LYS A 19 9.07 0.61 -10.06
C LYS A 19 8.43 0.74 -8.68
N VAL A 20 9.26 0.97 -7.67
CA VAL A 20 8.83 0.92 -6.26
C VAL A 20 8.89 2.33 -5.67
N PHE A 21 7.80 2.71 -4.97
CA PHE A 21 7.73 3.94 -4.20
C PHE A 21 7.34 3.58 -2.79
N GLU A 22 8.18 3.94 -1.82
CA GLU A 22 8.06 3.45 -0.45
C GLU A 22 8.09 4.59 0.56
N ASN A 23 7.35 4.42 1.66
CA ASN A 23 7.42 5.30 2.82
C ASN A 23 7.72 4.44 4.04
N THR A 24 8.84 4.72 4.71
CA THR A 24 9.31 3.97 5.87
C THR A 24 9.12 4.74 7.19
N ASN A 25 8.39 5.85 7.17
CA ASN A 25 8.09 6.60 8.39
C ASN A 25 6.98 5.92 9.16
N ASN A 26 7.15 5.81 10.47
CA ASN A 26 6.14 5.23 11.34
C ASN A 26 4.99 6.20 11.56
N VAL A 27 3.77 5.67 11.54
CA VAL A 27 2.56 6.43 11.83
C VAL A 27 1.74 5.65 12.85
N ASN A 28 1.54 6.22 14.04
CA ASN A 28 0.77 5.57 15.08
C ASN A 28 -0.71 5.47 14.67
N ILE A 29 -1.32 4.34 15.01
CA ILE A 29 -2.74 4.09 14.75
C ILE A 29 -3.48 4.23 16.08
N PRO A 30 -4.36 5.24 16.24
CA PRO A 30 -5.09 5.41 17.49
C PRO A 30 -6.01 4.23 17.78
N ASP A 31 -6.01 3.75 19.01
CA ASP A 31 -6.88 2.67 19.47
C ASP A 31 -8.34 3.14 19.40
N ALA A 32 -9.14 2.47 18.57
CA ALA A 32 -10.55 2.83 18.33
C ALA A 32 -10.74 4.31 17.99
N GLY A 33 -9.75 4.89 17.31
CA GLY A 33 -9.73 6.31 17.00
C GLY A 33 -9.97 6.62 15.53
N THR A 34 -9.52 7.82 15.13
CA THR A 34 -9.64 8.26 13.76
C THR A 34 -8.65 7.53 12.87
N ALA A 35 -8.99 7.41 11.58
CA ALA A 35 -8.08 6.84 10.60
C ALA A 35 -6.85 7.73 10.43
N VAL A 36 -5.71 7.08 10.16
CA VAL A 36 -4.45 7.77 9.85
C VAL A 36 -4.05 7.45 8.43
N THR A 37 -3.24 8.33 7.84
CA THR A 37 -2.75 8.13 6.49
C THR A 37 -1.24 8.25 6.43
N SER A 38 -0.64 7.48 5.51
CA SER A 38 0.77 7.58 5.15
C SER A 38 0.84 7.80 3.65
N SER A 39 1.62 8.75 3.19
CA SER A 39 1.62 9.18 1.80
C SER A 39 2.88 8.72 1.06
N VAL A 40 2.70 8.42 -0.22
CA VAL A 40 3.78 8.14 -1.16
C VAL A 40 3.54 8.98 -2.40
N THR A 41 4.55 9.71 -2.84
CA THR A 41 4.48 10.49 -4.07
C THR A 41 5.06 9.68 -5.21
N VAL A 42 4.24 9.45 -6.23
CA VAL A 42 4.62 8.69 -7.42
C VAL A 42 4.88 9.64 -8.57
N SER A 43 5.99 9.44 -9.26
CA SER A 43 6.36 10.25 -10.42
C SER A 43 7.10 9.40 -11.44
N GLY A 44 7.14 9.87 -12.67
CA GLY A 44 7.89 9.20 -13.73
C GLY A 44 7.21 7.95 -14.31
N ILE A 45 5.94 7.72 -13.98
CA ILE A 45 5.15 6.63 -14.55
C ILE A 45 4.30 7.20 -15.68
N SER A 46 4.31 6.52 -16.81
CA SER A 46 3.52 6.94 -17.97
C SER A 46 2.09 6.40 -17.86
N GLY A 47 1.10 7.28 -17.99
CA GLY A 47 -0.30 6.87 -18.08
C GLY A 47 -0.92 6.47 -16.74
N ASN A 48 -1.80 5.50 -16.83
CA ASN A 48 -2.56 5.03 -15.67
C ASN A 48 -1.81 3.95 -14.89
N ALA A 49 -2.23 3.75 -13.66
CA ALA A 49 -1.72 2.67 -12.83
C ALA A 49 -2.16 1.31 -13.42
N PRO A 50 -1.49 0.22 -13.05
CA PRO A 50 -1.83 -1.10 -13.60
C PRO A 50 -3.08 -1.68 -12.92
N ALA A 51 -3.70 -2.64 -13.61
CA ALA A 51 -4.79 -3.43 -13.04
C ALA A 51 -4.29 -4.36 -11.92
N THR A 52 -2.97 -4.51 -11.80
CA THR A 52 -2.33 -5.38 -10.81
C THR A 52 -1.36 -4.59 -9.95
N LEU A 53 -1.74 -3.39 -9.55
CA LEU A 53 -0.92 -2.56 -8.67
C LEU A 53 -0.65 -3.31 -7.36
N GLN A 54 0.63 -3.45 -7.00
CA GLN A 54 1.03 -4.15 -5.79
C GLN A 54 1.17 -3.16 -4.64
N VAL A 55 0.48 -3.43 -3.55
CA VAL A 55 0.51 -2.59 -2.35
C VAL A 55 1.07 -3.43 -1.22
N GLY A 56 2.35 -3.25 -0.94
CA GLY A 56 3.02 -3.93 0.16
C GLY A 56 2.84 -3.13 1.44
N VAL A 57 2.41 -3.78 2.52
CA VAL A 57 2.21 -3.14 3.81
C VAL A 57 2.95 -3.89 4.91
N ASP A 58 3.46 -3.13 5.87
CA ASP A 58 4.04 -3.64 7.10
C ASP A 58 3.42 -2.83 8.23
N ILE A 59 2.40 -3.39 8.84
CA ILE A 59 1.65 -2.75 9.91
C ILE A 59 1.78 -3.61 11.15
N LYS A 60 2.33 -3.03 12.21
CA LYS A 60 2.44 -3.70 13.51
C LYS A 60 1.19 -3.41 14.31
N HIS A 61 0.54 -4.46 14.82
CA HIS A 61 -0.67 -4.31 15.60
C HIS A 61 -0.91 -5.60 16.39
N THR A 62 -1.43 -5.49 17.60
CA THR A 62 -1.59 -6.64 18.49
C THR A 62 -2.90 -7.39 18.27
N TRP A 63 -3.80 -6.87 17.42
CA TRP A 63 -5.03 -7.57 17.02
C TRP A 63 -5.43 -7.07 15.64
N ARG A 64 -4.86 -7.66 14.61
CA ARG A 64 -5.00 -7.14 13.23
C ARG A 64 -6.44 -7.14 12.72
N GLY A 65 -7.32 -7.95 13.32
CA GLY A 65 -8.74 -7.97 12.97
C GLY A 65 -9.45 -6.66 13.26
N ASP A 66 -8.88 -5.80 14.11
CA ASP A 66 -9.42 -4.47 14.39
C ASP A 66 -9.21 -3.49 13.25
N LEU A 67 -8.40 -3.83 12.25
CA LEU A 67 -7.93 -2.87 11.27
C LEU A 67 -8.74 -2.89 9.99
N VAL A 68 -9.05 -1.69 9.51
CA VAL A 68 -9.57 -1.42 8.17
C VAL A 68 -8.49 -0.73 7.37
N ILE A 69 -8.15 -1.25 6.20
CA ILE A 69 -7.04 -0.73 5.39
C ILE A 69 -7.57 -0.39 4.00
N ASP A 70 -7.36 0.86 3.61
CA ASP A 70 -7.73 1.37 2.29
C ASP A 70 -6.52 1.97 1.57
N LEU A 71 -6.53 1.87 0.26
CA LEU A 71 -5.64 2.63 -0.61
C LEU A 71 -6.42 3.82 -1.17
N VAL A 72 -5.85 5.01 -1.07
CA VAL A 72 -6.46 6.24 -1.61
C VAL A 72 -5.61 6.71 -2.78
N ALA A 73 -6.23 6.80 -3.96
CA ALA A 73 -5.57 7.27 -5.17
C ALA A 73 -5.42 8.80 -5.17
N PRO A 74 -4.59 9.35 -6.08
CA PRO A 74 -4.39 10.79 -6.13
C PRO A 74 -5.66 11.62 -6.33
N ASP A 75 -6.68 11.06 -6.99
CA ASP A 75 -7.96 11.75 -7.21
C ASP A 75 -8.93 11.59 -6.03
N GLY A 76 -8.53 10.91 -4.96
CA GLY A 76 -9.37 10.67 -3.79
C GLY A 76 -10.17 9.37 -3.83
N SER A 77 -10.10 8.62 -4.91
CA SER A 77 -10.77 7.32 -5.00
C SER A 77 -10.21 6.34 -3.97
N THR A 78 -11.08 5.59 -3.31
CA THR A 78 -10.69 4.70 -2.22
C THR A 78 -10.93 3.25 -2.62
N TYR A 79 -9.94 2.41 -2.33
CA TYR A 79 -9.96 0.97 -2.62
C TYR A 79 -9.79 0.21 -1.32
N ARG A 80 -10.83 -0.52 -0.89
CA ARG A 80 -10.76 -1.32 0.34
C ARG A 80 -9.88 -2.54 0.11
N MET A 81 -8.81 -2.66 0.91
CA MET A 81 -7.91 -3.81 0.86
C MET A 81 -8.18 -4.80 1.98
N LYS A 82 -8.57 -4.31 3.17
CA LYS A 82 -8.86 -5.17 4.31
C LYS A 82 -10.00 -4.58 5.12
N SER A 83 -10.97 -5.42 5.45
CA SER A 83 -12.04 -5.09 6.39
C SER A 83 -11.73 -5.66 7.76
N SER A 84 -12.33 -5.11 8.80
CA SER A 84 -12.17 -5.63 10.15
C SER A 84 -12.85 -6.99 10.29
N SER A 85 -12.29 -7.82 11.19
CA SER A 85 -12.83 -9.13 11.50
C SER A 85 -12.61 -9.43 12.97
N SER A 86 -13.67 -9.56 13.74
CA SER A 86 -13.57 -9.80 15.18
C SER A 86 -12.95 -11.17 15.52
N ASN A 87 -12.89 -12.06 14.55
CA ASN A 87 -12.35 -13.40 14.77
C ASN A 87 -10.85 -13.51 14.47
N ASP A 88 -10.22 -12.46 13.94
CA ASP A 88 -8.82 -12.50 13.58
C ASP A 88 -7.98 -11.83 14.66
N SER A 89 -7.51 -12.62 15.60
CA SER A 89 -6.70 -12.15 16.73
C SER A 89 -5.21 -12.18 16.46
N ALA A 90 -4.79 -12.51 15.25
CA ALA A 90 -3.37 -12.57 14.93
C ALA A 90 -2.74 -11.16 14.98
N ASP A 91 -1.44 -11.13 15.20
CA ASP A 91 -0.67 -9.89 15.20
C ASP A 91 -0.25 -9.54 13.80
N ASN A 92 -0.16 -8.25 13.54
CA ASN A 92 0.48 -7.63 12.39
C ASN A 92 -0.17 -7.95 11.05
N VAL A 93 -0.10 -6.97 10.13
CA VAL A 93 -0.44 -7.15 8.73
C VAL A 93 0.81 -6.90 7.92
N ILE A 94 1.47 -7.97 7.51
CA ILE A 94 2.68 -7.91 6.69
C ILE A 94 2.41 -8.73 5.44
N THR A 95 1.97 -8.03 4.39
CA THR A 95 1.52 -8.72 3.18
C THR A 95 1.51 -7.76 2.00
N THR A 96 1.21 -8.28 0.83
CA THR A 96 1.03 -7.50 -0.40
C THR A 96 -0.37 -7.72 -0.94
N TYR A 97 -1.08 -6.61 -1.13
CA TYR A 97 -2.40 -6.62 -1.77
C TYR A 97 -2.26 -6.27 -3.24
N THR A 98 -3.11 -6.83 -4.07
CA THR A 98 -3.21 -6.48 -5.48
C THR A 98 -4.47 -5.67 -5.70
N VAL A 99 -4.32 -4.48 -6.26
CA VAL A 99 -5.43 -3.55 -6.49
C VAL A 99 -5.52 -3.25 -7.98
N ASN A 100 -6.73 -3.35 -8.53
CA ASN A 100 -6.97 -2.89 -9.89
C ASN A 100 -7.16 -1.37 -9.86
N ALA A 101 -6.09 -0.66 -10.20
CA ALA A 101 -6.09 0.80 -10.23
C ALA A 101 -6.00 1.34 -11.66
N SER A 102 -6.46 0.57 -12.64
CA SER A 102 -6.28 0.90 -14.06
C SER A 102 -7.05 2.13 -14.52
N THR A 103 -8.01 2.61 -13.73
CA THR A 103 -8.74 3.85 -14.02
C THR A 103 -8.09 5.08 -13.39
N GLU A 104 -7.00 4.91 -12.65
CA GLU A 104 -6.32 5.99 -11.95
C GLU A 104 -5.06 6.43 -12.68
N VAL A 105 -4.84 7.74 -12.74
CA VAL A 105 -3.55 8.26 -13.20
C VAL A 105 -2.48 7.83 -12.20
N ALA A 106 -1.35 7.29 -12.71
CA ALA A 106 -0.33 6.72 -11.85
C ALA A 106 0.40 7.78 -11.02
N ASN A 107 0.77 8.90 -11.63
CA ASN A 107 1.54 9.93 -10.94
C ASN A 107 0.66 10.74 -10.00
N GLY A 108 1.20 11.07 -8.84
CA GLY A 108 0.51 11.84 -7.83
C GLY A 108 0.74 11.29 -6.43
N THR A 109 0.00 11.80 -5.48
CA THR A 109 0.14 11.36 -4.08
C THR A 109 -0.89 10.27 -3.79
N TRP A 110 -0.38 9.08 -3.48
CA TRP A 110 -1.16 7.95 -3.01
C TRP A 110 -1.07 7.87 -1.50
N LYS A 111 -2.11 7.37 -0.85
CA LYS A 111 -2.14 7.25 0.61
C LYS A 111 -2.57 5.86 1.03
N LEU A 112 -1.92 5.36 2.07
CA LEU A 112 -2.40 4.21 2.81
C LEU A 112 -3.22 4.74 3.98
N LYS A 113 -4.47 4.33 4.09
CA LYS A 113 -5.38 4.77 5.14
C LYS A 113 -5.69 3.59 6.04
N VAL A 114 -5.39 3.71 7.32
CA VAL A 114 -5.58 2.64 8.30
C VAL A 114 -6.39 3.16 9.47
N GLN A 115 -7.39 2.38 9.88
CA GLN A 115 -8.20 2.70 11.06
C GLN A 115 -8.34 1.48 11.94
N ASP A 116 -8.16 1.67 13.25
CA ASP A 116 -8.49 0.69 14.27
C ASP A 116 -9.91 0.96 14.76
N VAL A 117 -10.83 0.03 14.47
CA VAL A 117 -12.25 0.23 14.75
C VAL A 117 -12.72 -0.45 16.04
N ALA A 118 -11.79 -1.06 16.80
CA ALA A 118 -12.11 -1.73 18.06
C ALA A 118 -11.14 -1.28 19.14
N ARG A 119 -11.45 -1.60 20.40
CA ARG A 119 -10.67 -1.13 21.56
C ARG A 119 -9.65 -2.16 22.02
N TYR A 120 -8.71 -1.70 22.84
CA TYR A 120 -7.78 -2.47 23.66
C TYR A 120 -6.51 -2.94 22.97
N ASP A 121 -6.32 -2.63 21.69
CA ASP A 121 -5.11 -2.98 20.99
C ASP A 121 -4.53 -1.76 20.30
N THR A 122 -3.21 -1.75 20.14
CA THR A 122 -2.52 -0.60 19.56
C THR A 122 -1.55 -1.07 18.50
N GLY A 123 -1.14 -0.15 17.65
CA GLY A 123 -0.19 -0.42 16.62
C GLY A 123 0.22 0.81 15.84
N TYR A 124 0.93 0.57 14.75
CA TYR A 124 1.42 1.64 13.90
C TYR A 124 1.71 1.10 12.50
N ILE A 125 1.67 2.00 11.53
CA ILE A 125 2.17 1.70 10.18
C ILE A 125 3.69 1.78 10.26
N ASP A 126 4.38 0.68 10.00
CA ASP A 126 5.84 0.65 10.01
C ASP A 126 6.37 1.16 8.67
N SER A 127 5.84 0.61 7.58
CA SER A 127 6.20 1.03 6.22
C SER A 127 5.15 0.54 5.24
N TRP A 128 5.17 1.11 4.03
CA TRP A 128 4.36 0.58 2.93
C TRP A 128 4.96 1.01 1.61
N LYS A 129 4.61 0.30 0.56
CA LYS A 129 5.15 0.59 -0.76
C LYS A 129 4.17 0.26 -1.86
N LEU A 130 4.34 0.95 -2.98
CA LEU A 130 3.62 0.67 -4.22
C LEU A 130 4.63 0.17 -5.25
N THR A 131 4.25 -0.87 -5.95
CA THR A 131 5.05 -1.39 -7.08
C THR A 131 4.20 -1.30 -8.32
N PHE A 132 4.66 -0.49 -9.25
CA PHE A 132 3.98 -0.23 -10.51
C PHE A 132 4.48 -1.12 -11.63
#